data_c9f1c076b5755324ad639370db922bd9
#
_entry.id   c9f1c076b5755324ad639370db922bd9
#
_cell.length_a   1.000
_cell.length_b   1.000
_cell.length_c   1.000
_cell.angle_alpha   90.00
_cell.angle_beta   90.00
_cell.angle_gamma   90.00
#
_symmetry.space_group_name_H-M   'P 1'
#
loop_
_entity.id
_entity.type
_entity.pdbx_description
1 polymer ?
#
loop_
_entity_poly.entity_id
_entity_poly.type
_entity_poly.pdbx_seq_one_letter_code
_entity_poly.pdbx_strand_id
1 'polypeptide(L)' 'MKLTEIELSKPVRITNMACSNRLVSRRLNDLGIMEGTLISIIKRLPFGGPITLEASNQWISIRRSEALQILVEAV' A
#
# COMPACT_ATOMS: atom_id res chain seq x y z
N MET A 1 3.54 -4.32 10.84
CA MET A 1 2.17 -3.74 10.76
C MET A 1 1.69 -3.85 9.33
N LYS A 2 0.45 -4.20 9.15
CA LYS A 2 -0.15 -4.28 7.81
C LYS A 2 -0.56 -2.90 7.34
N LEU A 3 -0.46 -2.65 6.04
CA LEU A 3 -0.88 -1.37 5.47
C LEU A 3 -2.33 -1.02 5.82
N THR A 4 -3.21 -2.01 5.91
CA THR A 4 -4.62 -1.78 6.22
C THR A 4 -4.87 -1.31 7.66
N GLU A 5 -3.87 -1.37 8.51
CA GLU A 5 -3.99 -1.04 9.93
C GLU A 5 -3.54 0.38 10.27
N ILE A 6 -2.95 1.10 9.33
CA ILE A 6 -2.42 2.44 9.60
C ILE A 6 -3.50 3.51 9.48
N GLU A 7 -3.26 4.64 10.14
CA GLU A 7 -4.17 5.78 10.09
C GLU A 7 -4.04 6.52 8.76
N LEU A 8 -5.11 7.22 8.38
CA LEU A 8 -5.09 8.05 7.19
C LEU A 8 -4.06 9.18 7.33
N SER A 9 -3.45 9.53 6.21
CA SER A 9 -2.51 10.65 6.07
C SER A 9 -1.21 10.51 6.87
N LYS A 10 -0.94 9.36 7.50
CA LYS A 10 0.33 9.12 8.17
C LYS A 10 1.31 8.47 7.19
N PRO A 11 2.50 9.06 7.00
CA PRO A 11 3.51 8.41 6.16
C PRO A 11 4.05 7.17 6.84
N VAL A 12 4.21 6.12 6.05
CA VAL A 12 4.81 4.85 6.51
C VAL A 12 5.75 4.36 5.42
N ARG A 13 6.71 3.51 5.82
CA ARG A 13 7.64 2.90 4.88
C ARG A 13 7.27 1.44 4.66
N ILE A 14 7.27 1.02 3.42
CA ILE A 14 7.03 -0.39 3.10
C ILE A 14 8.26 -1.20 3.50
N THR A 15 8.05 -2.20 4.37
CA THR A 15 9.15 -3.07 4.83
C THR A 15 9.16 -4.39 4.12
N ASN A 16 8.00 -4.90 3.71
CA ASN A 16 7.91 -6.18 3.04
C ASN A 16 6.64 -6.23 2.20
N MET A 17 6.78 -6.78 1.03
CA MET A 17 5.65 -7.03 0.14
C MET A 17 5.50 -8.54 0.02
N ALA A 18 4.94 -9.15 1.06
CA ALA A 18 4.80 -10.60 1.18
C ALA A 18 3.70 -11.12 0.23
N CYS A 19 3.81 -10.76 -1.02
CA CYS A 19 2.84 -11.10 -2.05
C CYS A 19 3.18 -12.47 -2.62
N SER A 20 2.29 -13.43 -2.43
CA SER A 20 2.48 -14.77 -3.00
C SER A 20 2.23 -14.80 -4.51
N ASN A 21 1.53 -13.79 -5.04
CA ASN A 21 1.20 -13.72 -6.45
C ASN A 21 2.18 -12.80 -7.18
N ARG A 22 2.97 -13.37 -8.09
CA ARG A 22 3.96 -12.63 -8.85
C ARG A 22 3.37 -11.52 -9.71
N LEU A 23 2.20 -11.73 -10.26
CA LEU A 23 1.57 -10.73 -11.12
C LEU A 23 1.16 -9.50 -10.31
N VAL A 24 0.65 -9.70 -9.12
CA VAL A 24 0.29 -8.59 -8.22
C VAL A 24 1.54 -7.84 -7.79
N SER A 25 2.58 -8.54 -7.38
CA SER A 25 3.85 -7.93 -6.97
C SER A 25 4.45 -7.11 -8.10
N ARG A 26 4.46 -7.64 -9.31
CA ARG A 26 4.98 -6.94 -10.47
C ARG A 26 4.17 -5.68 -10.78
N ARG A 27 2.84 -5.79 -10.71
CA ARG A 27 1.97 -4.64 -10.93
C ARG A 27 2.24 -3.53 -9.93
N LEU A 28 2.39 -3.88 -8.65
CA LEU A 28 2.69 -2.90 -7.61
C LEU A 28 4.05 -2.25 -7.83
N ASN A 29 5.06 -3.03 -8.21
CA ASN A 29 6.37 -2.50 -8.55
C ASN A 29 6.29 -1.49 -9.71
N ASP A 30 5.53 -1.81 -10.74
CA ASP A 30 5.36 -0.94 -11.90
C ASP A 30 4.67 0.38 -11.51
N LEU A 31 3.87 0.36 -10.46
CA LEU A 31 3.23 1.55 -9.92
C LEU A 31 4.11 2.33 -8.94
N GLY A 32 5.33 1.84 -8.69
CA GLY A 32 6.23 2.48 -7.74
C GLY A 32 6.02 2.05 -6.30
N ILE A 33 5.20 1.04 -6.05
CA ILE A 33 4.96 0.53 -4.70
C ILE A 33 5.90 -0.65 -4.46
N MET A 34 6.98 -0.39 -3.72
CA MET A 34 8.01 -1.39 -3.48
C MET A 34 8.61 -1.18 -2.10
N GLU A 35 9.41 -2.14 -1.64
CA GLU A 35 10.07 -2.06 -0.34
C GLU A 35 10.93 -0.80 -0.26
N GLY A 36 10.88 -0.14 0.88
CA GLY A 36 11.60 1.11 1.12
C GLY A 36 10.86 2.37 0.69
N THR A 37 9.74 2.24 -0.02
CA THR A 37 8.98 3.39 -0.48
C THR A 37 8.15 3.97 0.66
N LEU A 38 8.12 5.30 0.75
CA LEU A 38 7.23 6.00 1.67
C LEU A 38 5.86 6.18 1.01
N ILE A 39 4.82 5.79 1.74
CA ILE A 39 3.45 5.92 1.25
C ILE A 39 2.55 6.43 2.37
N SER A 40 1.40 6.98 1.99
CA SER A 40 0.36 7.40 2.92
C SER A 40 -0.98 6.94 2.38
N ILE A 41 -1.89 6.54 3.27
CA ILE A 41 -3.26 6.25 2.85
C ILE A 41 -4.03 7.55 2.81
N ILE A 42 -4.58 7.88 1.65
CA ILE A 42 -5.37 9.09 1.46
C ILE A 42 -6.85 8.80 1.75
N LYS A 43 -7.32 7.65 1.31
CA LYS A 43 -8.74 7.33 1.41
C LYS A 43 -8.95 5.83 1.48
N ARG A 44 -9.88 5.42 2.34
CA ARG A 44 -10.39 4.05 2.37
C ARG A 44 -11.87 4.08 2.11
N LEU A 45 -12.32 3.27 1.18
CA LEU A 45 -13.75 3.11 0.97
C LEU A 45 -14.29 2.04 1.93
N PRO A 46 -15.54 2.21 2.42
CA PRO A 46 -16.13 1.24 3.33
C PRO A 46 -16.40 -0.09 2.63
N PHE A 47 -16.70 -1.11 3.44
CA PHE A 47 -17.12 -2.44 2.95
C PHE A 47 -16.07 -3.13 2.07
N GLY A 48 -14.80 -2.98 2.42
CA GLY A 48 -13.73 -3.66 1.70
C GLY A 48 -13.42 -3.11 0.33
N GLY A 49 -13.84 -1.87 0.04
CA GLY A 49 -13.52 -1.20 -1.22
C GLY A 49 -12.04 -0.88 -1.37
N PRO A 50 -11.66 -0.33 -2.52
CA PRO A 50 -10.25 -0.02 -2.79
C PRO A 50 -9.70 1.02 -1.83
N ILE A 51 -8.37 1.00 -1.69
CA ILE A 51 -7.62 1.93 -0.85
C ILE A 51 -6.81 2.83 -1.76
N THR A 52 -6.92 4.14 -1.58
CA THR A 52 -6.15 5.11 -2.33
C THR A 52 -4.91 5.50 -1.54
N LEU A 53 -3.75 5.36 -2.16
CA LEU A 53 -2.46 5.67 -1.57
C LEU A 53 -1.82 6.86 -2.29
N GLU A 54 -0.98 7.58 -1.58
CA GLU A 54 -0.07 8.54 -2.18
C GLU A 54 1.35 7.99 -2.09
N ALA A 55 2.01 7.90 -3.23
CA ALA A 55 3.40 7.47 -3.33
C ALA A 55 4.07 8.28 -4.44
N SER A 56 5.24 8.86 -4.15
CA SER A 56 6.02 9.64 -5.15
C SER A 56 5.17 10.70 -5.86
N ASN A 57 4.35 11.41 -5.11
CA ASN A 57 3.46 12.47 -5.62
C ASN A 57 2.38 11.95 -6.57
N GLN A 58 2.08 10.66 -6.54
CA GLN A 58 1.02 10.08 -7.33
C GLN A 58 -0.02 9.45 -6.41
N TRP A 59 -1.27 9.52 -6.81
CA TRP A 59 -2.36 8.82 -6.13
C TRP A 59 -2.63 7.52 -6.86
N ILE A 60 -2.58 6.42 -6.12
CA ILE A 60 -2.70 5.07 -6.66
C ILE A 60 -3.79 4.36 -5.89
N SER A 61 -4.71 3.73 -6.61
CA SER A 61 -5.76 2.93 -6.00
C SER A 61 -5.39 1.46 -6.10
N ILE A 62 -5.42 0.75 -4.98
CA ILE A 62 -5.15 -0.68 -4.95
C ILE A 62 -6.30 -1.41 -4.29
N ARG A 63 -6.40 -2.70 -4.59
CA ARG A 63 -7.42 -3.55 -3.97
C ARG A 63 -7.06 -3.82 -2.52
N ARG A 64 -8.10 -3.97 -1.68
CA ARG A 64 -7.88 -4.29 -0.27
C ARG A 64 -7.10 -5.58 -0.10
N SER A 65 -7.38 -6.59 -0.92
CA SER A 65 -6.63 -7.85 -0.87
C SER A 65 -5.14 -7.66 -1.15
N GLU A 66 -4.80 -6.73 -2.01
CA GLU A 66 -3.40 -6.38 -2.27
C GLU A 66 -2.78 -5.66 -1.08
N ALA A 67 -3.53 -4.74 -0.48
CA ALA A 67 -3.05 -3.98 0.67
C ALA A 67 -2.79 -4.87 1.89
N LEU A 68 -3.56 -5.94 2.05
CA LEU A 68 -3.38 -6.87 3.16
C LEU A 68 -2.03 -7.58 3.12
N GLN A 69 -1.38 -7.62 1.98
CA GLN A 69 -0.10 -8.30 1.80
C GLN A 69 1.10 -7.36 1.92
N ILE A 70 0.86 -6.09 2.20
CA ILE A 70 1.92 -5.10 2.32
C ILE A 70 2.16 -4.83 3.80
N LEU A 71 3.41 -5.02 4.24
CA LEU A 71 3.84 -4.72 5.59
C LEU A 71 4.56 -3.37 5.60
N VAL A 72 4.30 -2.59 6.62
CA VAL A 72 4.85 -1.24 6.75
C VAL A 72 5.35 -0.99 8.16
N GLU A 73 6.14 0.07 8.31
CA GLU A 73 6.57 0.54 9.61
C GLU A 73 6.33 2.05 9.71
N ALA A 74 6.14 2.54 10.93
CA ALA A 74 6.01 3.98 11.17
C ALA A 74 7.35 4.67 10.88
N VAL A 75 7.27 5.87 10.37
CA VAL A 75 8.46 6.67 10.04
C VAL A 75 8.74 7.68 11.13
#